data_2e9669fd4809ab9c04fe68dbb0591935
#
_entry.id   2e9669fd4809ab9c04fe68dbb0591935
#
_cell.length_a   1.000
_cell.length_b   1.000
_cell.length_c   1.000
_cell.angle_alpha   90.00
_cell.angle_beta   90.00
_cell.angle_gamma   90.00
#
_symmetry.space_group_name_H-M   'P 1'
#
loop_
_entity.id
_entity.type
_entity.pdbx_description
1 polymer ?
#
loop_
_entity_poly.entity_id
_entity_poly.type
_entity_poly.pdbx_seq_one_letter_code
_entity_poly.pdbx_strand_id
1 'polypeptide(L)'
;ERLGIKIGDKVRGVRRGDVIPKVIESLGPAVKSDLARRKHADGEPFTGELPKPSEIEIQSRCPRCEGELVVDGAFLKCLNLTCGARHVRTLTYWCKALEMDGIGDKLAEQLSESGLVDSIADLYSLSFEKLLTLERMAEKSANNVLAEIQRTKEMNLTLFLSALGLPGIGPELAEAVAENVCSLDKLMQLVSERNDECDVDENDKPNKYNSAISGLIEIEGVGATVA
;
A
#
# COMPACT_ATOMS: atom_id res chain seq x y z
N GLU A 1 21.22 -3.71 -3.74
CA GLU A 1 22.42 -2.93 -4.14
C GLU A 1 23.45 -2.79 -3.00
N ARG A 2 23.07 -2.37 -1.78
CA ARG A 2 24.01 -2.09 -0.67
C ARG A 2 24.91 -3.26 -0.27
N LEU A 3 24.50 -4.51 -0.46
CA LEU A 3 25.26 -5.71 -0.10
C LEU A 3 25.94 -6.38 -1.31
N GLY A 4 25.76 -5.88 -2.54
CA GLY A 4 26.37 -6.42 -3.75
C GLY A 4 26.05 -7.90 -4.00
N ILE A 5 24.92 -8.41 -3.51
CA ILE A 5 24.56 -9.83 -3.62
C ILE A 5 24.08 -10.11 -5.03
N LYS A 6 24.52 -11.25 -5.58
CA LYS A 6 24.11 -11.79 -6.89
C LYS A 6 23.37 -13.11 -6.71
N ILE A 7 22.59 -13.48 -7.72
CA ILE A 7 22.02 -14.83 -7.78
C ILE A 7 23.18 -15.82 -7.86
N GLY A 8 23.13 -16.89 -7.05
CA GLY A 8 24.22 -17.86 -6.96
C GLY A 8 25.27 -17.56 -5.90
N ASP A 9 25.17 -16.43 -5.21
CA ASP A 9 26.07 -16.12 -4.10
C ASP A 9 25.75 -16.95 -2.85
N LYS A 10 26.81 -17.29 -2.13
CA LYS A 10 26.75 -17.71 -0.74
C LYS A 10 26.60 -16.49 0.14
N VAL A 11 25.66 -16.51 1.03
CA VAL A 11 25.38 -15.37 1.92
C VAL A 11 25.47 -15.76 3.38
N ARG A 12 25.86 -14.81 4.23
CA ARG A 12 25.75 -14.96 5.68
C ARG A 12 24.45 -14.36 6.17
N GLY A 13 23.60 -15.21 6.76
CA GLY A 13 22.36 -14.82 7.39
C GLY A 13 22.48 -14.86 8.92
N VAL A 14 21.83 -13.92 9.61
CA VAL A 14 21.68 -13.92 11.06
C VAL A 14 20.21 -13.82 11.42
N ARG A 15 19.80 -14.49 12.51
CA ARG A 15 18.49 -14.25 13.11
C ARG A 15 18.64 -13.10 14.11
N ARG A 16 17.84 -12.05 13.91
CA ARG A 16 17.67 -10.99 14.93
C ARG A 16 16.28 -11.16 15.53
N GLY A 17 16.21 -11.39 16.84
CA GLY A 17 14.97 -11.84 17.47
C GLY A 17 14.61 -13.26 16.99
N ASP A 18 13.49 -13.78 17.42
CA ASP A 18 13.15 -15.20 17.17
C ASP A 18 12.57 -15.51 15.78
N VAL A 19 12.39 -14.52 14.88
CA VAL A 19 11.50 -14.72 13.75
C VAL A 19 12.09 -14.46 12.36
N ILE A 20 12.86 -13.40 12.11
CA ILE A 20 13.21 -13.03 10.72
C ILE A 20 14.71 -13.17 10.44
N PRO A 21 15.12 -14.07 9.51
CA PRO A 21 16.51 -14.13 9.07
C PRO A 21 16.86 -12.89 8.24
N LYS A 22 18.01 -12.27 8.54
CA LYS A 22 18.54 -11.13 7.81
C LYS A 22 19.86 -11.50 7.17
N VAL A 23 20.00 -11.27 5.87
CA VAL A 23 21.29 -11.38 5.17
C VAL A 23 22.15 -10.16 5.52
N ILE A 24 23.39 -10.38 5.92
CA ILE A 24 24.31 -9.34 6.36
C ILE A 24 25.48 -9.11 5.40
N GLU A 25 25.90 -10.15 4.66
CA GLU A 25 26.98 -10.03 3.68
C GLU A 25 26.89 -11.11 2.59
N SER A 26 27.48 -10.84 1.42
CA SER A 26 27.81 -11.83 0.42
C SER A 26 29.20 -12.43 0.73
N LEU A 27 29.30 -13.75 0.61
CA LEU A 27 30.56 -14.50 0.73
C LEU A 27 31.12 -14.88 -0.66
N GLY A 28 30.56 -14.29 -1.72
CA GLY A 28 30.91 -14.57 -3.10
C GLY A 28 30.19 -15.79 -3.70
N PRO A 29 30.54 -16.19 -4.92
CA PRO A 29 29.85 -17.27 -5.64
C PRO A 29 29.89 -18.60 -4.88
N ALA A 30 28.74 -19.27 -4.82
CA ALA A 30 28.66 -20.61 -4.24
C ALA A 30 29.38 -21.63 -5.14
N VAL A 31 29.99 -22.63 -4.53
CA VAL A 31 30.69 -23.74 -5.22
C VAL A 31 30.00 -25.07 -4.97
N LYS A 32 30.26 -26.08 -5.80
CA LYS A 32 29.62 -27.41 -5.70
C LYS A 32 29.75 -28.04 -4.29
N SER A 33 30.86 -27.81 -3.61
CA SER A 33 31.04 -28.29 -2.25
C SER A 33 30.07 -27.67 -1.21
N ASP A 34 29.51 -26.51 -1.51
CA ASP A 34 28.47 -25.87 -0.68
C ASP A 34 27.14 -26.59 -0.74
N LEU A 35 26.87 -27.35 -1.82
CA LEU A 35 25.67 -28.18 -1.97
C LEU A 35 25.75 -29.51 -1.19
N ALA A 36 26.97 -30.05 -0.99
CA ALA A 36 27.16 -31.36 -0.39
C ALA A 36 26.57 -31.51 1.04
N ARG A 37 26.33 -30.39 1.72
CA ARG A 37 25.74 -30.33 3.08
C ARG A 37 24.28 -29.94 3.10
N ARG A 38 23.68 -29.66 1.94
CA ARG A 38 22.27 -29.23 1.87
C ARG A 38 21.36 -30.44 1.86
N LYS A 39 20.24 -30.27 2.56
CA LYS A 39 19.15 -31.24 2.60
C LYS A 39 17.83 -30.54 2.30
N HIS A 40 16.90 -31.29 1.74
CA HIS A 40 15.50 -30.90 1.68
C HIS A 40 14.86 -30.87 3.08
N ALA A 41 13.66 -30.30 3.23
CA ALA A 41 12.96 -30.22 4.50
C ALA A 41 12.63 -31.58 5.12
N ASP A 42 12.49 -32.61 4.28
CA ASP A 42 12.28 -34.02 4.65
C ASP A 42 13.57 -34.75 5.07
N GLY A 43 14.73 -34.07 4.97
CA GLY A 43 16.04 -34.62 5.34
C GLY A 43 16.81 -35.27 4.20
N GLU A 44 16.21 -35.46 3.03
CA GLU A 44 16.88 -36.01 1.86
C GLU A 44 17.99 -35.09 1.34
N PRO A 45 19.08 -35.64 0.77
CA PRO A 45 20.15 -34.84 0.18
C PRO A 45 19.65 -33.96 -0.97
N PHE A 46 20.09 -32.70 -0.98
CA PHE A 46 19.77 -31.80 -2.08
C PHE A 46 20.54 -32.20 -3.34
N THR A 47 19.81 -32.55 -4.40
CA THR A 47 20.36 -33.00 -5.68
C THR A 47 20.33 -31.92 -6.78
N GLY A 48 19.86 -30.70 -6.46
CA GLY A 48 19.79 -29.61 -7.42
C GLY A 48 21.16 -29.06 -7.84
N GLU A 49 21.16 -28.32 -8.92
CA GLU A 49 22.35 -27.62 -9.42
C GLU A 49 22.44 -26.21 -8.81
N LEU A 50 23.66 -25.67 -8.79
CA LEU A 50 23.87 -24.27 -8.48
C LEU A 50 23.24 -23.39 -9.58
N PRO A 51 22.51 -22.34 -9.22
CA PRO A 51 22.06 -21.37 -10.21
C PRO A 51 23.27 -20.69 -10.88
N LYS A 52 23.13 -20.37 -12.17
CA LYS A 52 24.15 -19.57 -12.86
C LYS A 52 24.26 -18.20 -12.19
N PRO A 53 25.47 -17.75 -11.86
CA PRO A 53 25.65 -16.42 -11.29
C PRO A 53 25.09 -15.35 -12.23
N SER A 54 24.18 -14.52 -11.70
CA SER A 54 23.61 -13.40 -12.45
C SER A 54 23.28 -12.24 -11.51
N GLU A 55 23.18 -11.06 -12.08
CA GLU A 55 22.69 -9.89 -11.33
C GLU A 55 21.22 -10.08 -10.97
N ILE A 56 20.82 -9.46 -9.86
CA ILE A 56 19.42 -9.41 -9.47
C ILE A 56 18.76 -8.32 -10.32
N GLU A 57 17.91 -8.71 -11.25
CA GLU A 57 17.14 -7.77 -12.03
C GLU A 57 15.97 -7.24 -11.20
N ILE A 58 15.94 -5.92 -11.06
CA ILE A 58 14.82 -5.23 -10.43
C ILE A 58 13.74 -5.06 -11.50
N GLN A 59 12.54 -5.55 -11.21
CA GLN A 59 11.42 -5.40 -12.12
C GLN A 59 11.10 -3.91 -12.35
N SER A 60 11.00 -3.52 -13.61
CA SER A 60 10.61 -2.17 -14.02
C SER A 60 9.12 -2.04 -14.31
N ARG A 61 8.41 -3.17 -14.42
CA ARG A 61 6.99 -3.22 -14.71
C ARG A 61 6.21 -3.95 -13.63
N CYS A 62 5.02 -3.45 -13.35
CA CYS A 62 4.10 -4.04 -12.38
C CYS A 62 3.59 -5.40 -12.89
N PRO A 63 3.71 -6.49 -12.12
CA PRO A 63 3.26 -7.81 -12.56
C PRO A 63 1.72 -7.92 -12.66
N ARG A 64 0.97 -6.94 -12.13
CA ARG A 64 -0.50 -6.96 -12.14
C ARG A 64 -1.10 -6.14 -13.29
N CYS A 65 -0.49 -5.02 -13.66
CA CYS A 65 -1.05 -4.09 -14.65
C CYS A 65 -0.05 -3.64 -15.71
N GLU A 66 1.18 -4.18 -15.70
CA GLU A 66 2.29 -3.83 -16.59
C GLU A 66 2.70 -2.33 -16.59
N GLY A 67 2.08 -1.53 -15.73
CA GLY A 67 2.44 -0.13 -15.51
C GLY A 67 3.86 0.01 -14.97
N GLU A 68 4.42 1.19 -15.10
CA GLU A 68 5.77 1.51 -14.63
C GLU A 68 5.89 1.35 -13.11
N LEU A 69 7.01 0.78 -12.67
CA LEU A 69 7.41 0.71 -11.27
C LEU A 69 8.52 1.71 -11.00
N VAL A 70 8.37 2.47 -9.93
CA VAL A 70 9.41 3.37 -9.43
C VAL A 70 9.97 2.87 -8.12
N VAL A 71 11.24 3.15 -7.89
CA VAL A 71 11.92 2.84 -6.62
C VAL A 71 11.59 3.95 -5.63
N ASP A 72 10.95 3.57 -4.53
CA ASP A 72 10.64 4.45 -3.41
C ASP A 72 11.33 3.91 -2.14
N GLY A 73 12.52 4.42 -1.87
CA GLY A 73 13.38 3.90 -0.80
C GLY A 73 13.77 2.44 -1.01
N ALA A 74 13.27 1.54 -0.16
CA ALA A 74 13.51 0.10 -0.23
C ALA A 74 12.39 -0.67 -0.98
N PHE A 75 11.40 0.02 -1.50
CA PHE A 75 10.21 -0.58 -2.10
C PHE A 75 10.08 -0.24 -3.59
N LEU A 76 9.37 -1.10 -4.32
CA LEU A 76 8.89 -0.81 -5.67
C LEU A 76 7.43 -0.37 -5.60
N LYS A 77 7.12 0.76 -6.22
CA LYS A 77 5.79 1.37 -6.20
C LYS A 77 5.23 1.46 -7.62
N CYS A 78 4.04 0.93 -7.82
CA CYS A 78 3.31 1.09 -9.07
C CYS A 78 2.64 2.47 -9.09
N LEU A 79 2.89 3.25 -10.15
CA LEU A 79 2.28 4.57 -10.31
C LEU A 79 0.90 4.52 -10.97
N ASN A 80 0.52 3.40 -11.57
CA ASN A 80 -0.78 3.27 -12.22
C ASN A 80 -1.91 3.36 -11.18
N LEU A 81 -2.70 4.42 -11.25
CA LEU A 81 -3.83 4.67 -10.34
C LEU A 81 -4.97 3.65 -10.51
N THR A 82 -5.07 3.03 -11.69
CA THR A 82 -6.08 2.01 -12.00
C THR A 82 -5.58 0.57 -11.78
N CYS A 83 -4.44 0.41 -11.12
CA CYS A 83 -3.90 -0.91 -10.82
C CYS A 83 -4.76 -1.65 -9.80
N GLY A 84 -5.31 -2.80 -10.17
CA GLY A 84 -6.15 -3.61 -9.28
C GLY A 84 -5.48 -3.99 -7.94
N ALA A 85 -4.15 -4.22 -7.95
CA ALA A 85 -3.42 -4.46 -6.70
C ALA A 85 -3.40 -3.25 -5.75
N ARG A 86 -3.45 -2.01 -6.29
CA ARG A 86 -3.60 -0.81 -5.47
C ARG A 86 -5.01 -0.70 -4.91
N HIS A 87 -6.02 -0.96 -5.73
CA HIS A 87 -7.42 -0.93 -5.30
C HIS A 87 -7.67 -1.90 -4.15
N VAL A 88 -7.25 -3.15 -4.28
CA VAL A 88 -7.35 -4.15 -3.20
C VAL A 88 -6.67 -3.65 -1.92
N ARG A 89 -5.44 -3.12 -2.05
CA ARG A 89 -4.69 -2.64 -0.88
C ARG A 89 -5.36 -1.44 -0.21
N THR A 90 -5.85 -0.49 -1.00
CA THR A 90 -6.58 0.68 -0.50
C THR A 90 -7.87 0.26 0.19
N LEU A 91 -8.64 -0.64 -0.43
CA LEU A 91 -9.87 -1.19 0.13
C LEU A 91 -9.61 -1.95 1.44
N THR A 92 -8.60 -2.81 1.46
CA THR A 92 -8.21 -3.54 2.69
C THR A 92 -7.77 -2.61 3.80
N TYR A 93 -7.00 -1.57 3.46
CA TYR A 93 -6.56 -0.57 4.44
C TYR A 93 -7.76 0.18 5.02
N TRP A 94 -8.67 0.65 4.17
CA TRP A 94 -9.91 1.31 4.57
C TRP A 94 -10.74 0.44 5.53
N CYS A 95 -11.00 -0.80 5.15
CA CYS A 95 -11.78 -1.72 5.97
C CYS A 95 -11.12 -2.02 7.32
N LYS A 96 -9.79 -2.15 7.35
CA LYS A 96 -9.03 -2.34 8.60
C LYS A 96 -9.05 -1.10 9.50
N ALA A 97 -8.89 0.09 8.91
CA ALA A 97 -8.92 1.34 9.67
C ALA A 97 -10.29 1.61 10.30
N LEU A 98 -11.35 1.16 9.64
CA LEU A 98 -12.73 1.26 10.15
C LEU A 98 -13.18 0.04 10.97
N GLU A 99 -12.27 -0.92 11.22
CA GLU A 99 -12.56 -2.16 11.95
C GLU A 99 -13.80 -2.88 11.40
N MET A 100 -13.89 -2.99 10.06
CA MET A 100 -15.01 -3.65 9.39
C MET A 100 -14.84 -5.15 9.42
N ASP A 101 -15.67 -5.83 10.21
CA ASP A 101 -15.64 -7.28 10.31
C ASP A 101 -16.11 -7.96 9.01
N GLY A 102 -15.48 -9.09 8.68
CA GLY A 102 -15.86 -9.90 7.53
C GLY A 102 -15.31 -9.43 6.17
N ILE A 103 -14.67 -8.26 6.10
CA ILE A 103 -14.04 -7.75 4.88
C ILE A 103 -12.52 -7.82 5.02
N GLY A 104 -11.97 -9.03 4.87
CA GLY A 104 -10.53 -9.28 4.85
C GLY A 104 -9.94 -9.25 3.43
N ASP A 105 -8.63 -9.52 3.34
CA ASP A 105 -7.86 -9.48 2.08
C ASP A 105 -8.52 -10.32 0.96
N LYS A 106 -9.00 -11.54 1.28
CA LYS A 106 -9.64 -12.43 0.29
C LYS A 106 -10.94 -11.87 -0.29
N LEU A 107 -11.79 -11.26 0.55
CA LEU A 107 -13.02 -10.66 0.05
C LEU A 107 -12.73 -9.38 -0.74
N ALA A 108 -11.77 -8.58 -0.31
CA ALA A 108 -11.33 -7.40 -1.04
C ALA A 108 -10.76 -7.77 -2.44
N GLU A 109 -10.01 -8.88 -2.54
CA GLU A 109 -9.55 -9.42 -3.82
C GLU A 109 -10.71 -9.83 -4.71
N GLN A 110 -11.67 -10.61 -4.20
CA GLN A 110 -12.84 -11.04 -4.97
C GLN A 110 -13.69 -9.87 -5.45
N LEU A 111 -13.91 -8.86 -4.60
CA LEU A 111 -14.67 -7.65 -4.95
C LEU A 111 -13.99 -6.87 -6.08
N SER A 112 -12.68 -6.75 -6.05
CA SER A 112 -11.90 -6.09 -7.10
C SER A 112 -11.85 -6.93 -8.39
N GLU A 113 -11.61 -8.25 -8.29
CA GLU A 113 -11.51 -9.14 -9.45
C GLU A 113 -12.83 -9.35 -10.19
N SER A 114 -13.94 -9.30 -9.46
CA SER A 114 -15.29 -9.32 -10.04
C SER A 114 -15.73 -8.00 -10.68
N GLY A 115 -14.94 -6.92 -10.49
CA GLY A 115 -15.32 -5.57 -10.95
C GLY A 115 -16.49 -4.95 -10.18
N LEU A 116 -16.82 -5.49 -9.01
CA LEU A 116 -17.90 -4.94 -8.17
C LEU A 116 -17.44 -3.71 -7.37
N VAL A 117 -16.12 -3.61 -7.10
CA VAL A 117 -15.50 -2.54 -6.32
C VAL A 117 -14.17 -2.15 -6.95
N ASP A 118 -14.12 -1.00 -7.59
CA ASP A 118 -12.93 -0.37 -8.16
C ASP A 118 -12.44 0.82 -7.30
N SER A 119 -13.29 1.30 -6.40
CA SER A 119 -12.99 2.39 -5.48
C SER A 119 -13.63 2.15 -4.11
N ILE A 120 -13.19 2.90 -3.10
CA ILE A 120 -13.83 2.87 -1.77
C ILE A 120 -15.33 3.23 -1.86
N ALA A 121 -15.70 4.14 -2.76
CA ALA A 121 -17.10 4.57 -2.92
C ALA A 121 -18.01 3.43 -3.42
N ASP A 122 -17.49 2.54 -4.28
CA ASP A 122 -18.25 1.40 -4.79
C ASP A 122 -18.60 0.40 -3.69
N LEU A 123 -17.74 0.30 -2.64
CA LEU A 123 -18.04 -0.52 -1.46
C LEU A 123 -19.40 -0.15 -0.86
N TYR A 124 -19.71 1.15 -0.77
CA TYR A 124 -20.94 1.68 -0.20
C TYR A 124 -22.15 1.59 -1.15
N SER A 125 -21.91 1.15 -2.38
CA SER A 125 -22.94 0.89 -3.42
C SER A 125 -23.23 -0.60 -3.64
N LEU A 126 -22.63 -1.47 -2.81
CA LEU A 126 -22.87 -2.91 -2.88
C LEU A 126 -24.30 -3.25 -2.46
N SER A 127 -24.91 -4.19 -3.19
CA SER A 127 -26.21 -4.78 -2.83
C SER A 127 -26.05 -6.24 -2.39
N PHE A 128 -27.09 -6.74 -1.72
CA PHE A 128 -27.13 -8.12 -1.27
C PHE A 128 -26.97 -9.10 -2.44
N GLU A 129 -27.69 -8.85 -3.55
CA GLU A 129 -27.64 -9.69 -4.74
C GLU A 129 -26.25 -9.74 -5.36
N LYS A 130 -25.55 -8.60 -5.40
CA LYS A 130 -24.17 -8.53 -5.89
C LYS A 130 -23.24 -9.36 -5.02
N LEU A 131 -23.37 -9.29 -3.71
CA LEU A 131 -22.51 -10.07 -2.80
C LEU A 131 -22.73 -11.58 -2.96
N LEU A 132 -23.97 -12.03 -3.17
CA LEU A 132 -24.27 -13.45 -3.38
C LEU A 132 -23.66 -14.04 -4.66
N THR A 133 -23.18 -13.22 -5.61
CA THR A 133 -22.46 -13.71 -6.81
C THR A 133 -21.02 -14.14 -6.50
N LEU A 134 -20.48 -13.77 -5.34
CA LEU A 134 -19.11 -14.06 -4.94
C LEU A 134 -18.98 -15.50 -4.42
N GLU A 135 -17.81 -16.09 -4.65
CA GLU A 135 -17.52 -17.43 -4.14
C GLU A 135 -17.59 -17.49 -2.60
N ARG A 136 -18.24 -18.54 -2.09
CA ARG A 136 -18.39 -18.80 -0.65
C ARG A 136 -19.10 -17.70 0.14
N MET A 137 -19.83 -16.83 -0.55
CA MET A 137 -20.66 -15.81 0.06
C MET A 137 -22.07 -16.36 0.26
N ALA A 138 -22.44 -16.64 1.50
CA ALA A 138 -23.79 -17.05 1.89
C ALA A 138 -24.58 -15.85 2.42
N GLU A 139 -25.93 -15.98 2.47
CA GLU A 139 -26.84 -14.92 2.93
C GLU A 139 -26.41 -14.29 4.26
N LYS A 140 -26.03 -15.11 5.25
CA LYS A 140 -25.57 -14.62 6.56
C LYS A 140 -24.31 -13.74 6.43
N SER A 141 -23.33 -14.17 5.62
CA SER A 141 -22.08 -13.43 5.40
C SER A 141 -22.34 -12.13 4.64
N ALA A 142 -23.21 -12.17 3.61
CA ALA A 142 -23.58 -10.99 2.84
C ALA A 142 -24.29 -9.95 3.74
N ASN A 143 -25.22 -10.39 4.58
CA ASN A 143 -25.91 -9.49 5.51
C ASN A 143 -24.93 -8.88 6.53
N ASN A 144 -23.97 -9.64 7.07
CA ASN A 144 -22.97 -9.12 7.98
C ASN A 144 -22.09 -8.05 7.29
N VAL A 145 -21.61 -8.32 6.08
CA VAL A 145 -20.83 -7.36 5.29
C VAL A 145 -21.63 -6.07 5.05
N LEU A 146 -22.91 -6.17 4.66
CA LEU A 146 -23.77 -4.99 4.45
C LEU A 146 -24.03 -4.22 5.76
N ALA A 147 -24.18 -4.91 6.88
CA ALA A 147 -24.31 -4.27 8.18
C ALA A 147 -23.08 -3.45 8.55
N GLU A 148 -21.86 -4.01 8.31
CA GLU A 148 -20.62 -3.29 8.54
C GLU A 148 -20.46 -2.08 7.60
N ILE A 149 -20.78 -2.24 6.31
CA ILE A 149 -20.81 -1.14 5.36
C ILE A 149 -21.76 -0.03 5.82
N GLN A 150 -22.96 -0.40 6.28
CA GLN A 150 -23.92 0.58 6.77
C GLN A 150 -23.46 1.27 8.05
N ARG A 151 -22.83 0.54 8.99
CA ARG A 151 -22.28 1.08 10.23
C ARG A 151 -21.24 2.18 9.96
N THR A 152 -20.43 2.00 8.92
CA THR A 152 -19.32 2.90 8.59
C THR A 152 -19.70 4.05 7.66
N LYS A 153 -20.97 4.22 7.29
CA LYS A 153 -21.43 5.38 6.48
C LYS A 153 -21.32 6.71 7.22
N GLU A 154 -21.47 6.67 8.53
CA GLU A 154 -21.34 7.84 9.38
C GLU A 154 -20.07 7.71 10.23
N MET A 155 -19.16 8.63 10.06
CA MET A 155 -17.91 8.68 10.81
C MET A 155 -17.45 10.14 11.00
N ASN A 156 -16.61 10.38 11.99
CA ASN A 156 -16.00 11.69 12.15
C ASN A 156 -14.88 11.94 11.12
N LEU A 157 -14.54 13.21 10.93
CA LEU A 157 -13.56 13.62 9.92
C LEU A 157 -12.16 13.05 10.19
N THR A 158 -11.75 12.95 11.45
CA THR A 158 -10.46 12.36 11.85
C THR A 158 -10.34 10.91 11.38
N LEU A 159 -11.36 10.11 11.66
CA LEU A 159 -11.40 8.70 11.25
C LEU A 159 -11.42 8.56 9.73
N PHE A 160 -12.22 9.39 9.06
CA PHE A 160 -12.29 9.43 7.59
C PHE A 160 -10.92 9.71 6.97
N LEU A 161 -10.23 10.77 7.41
CA LEU A 161 -8.90 11.14 6.90
C LEU A 161 -7.85 10.06 7.17
N SER A 162 -7.86 9.48 8.38
CA SER A 162 -6.96 8.38 8.73
C SER A 162 -7.20 7.14 7.86
N ALA A 163 -8.47 6.81 7.62
CA ALA A 163 -8.85 5.61 6.85
C ALA A 163 -8.56 5.76 5.35
N LEU A 164 -8.50 6.98 4.81
CA LEU A 164 -8.09 7.20 3.42
C LEU A 164 -6.65 6.74 3.13
N GLY A 165 -5.81 6.61 4.16
CA GLY A 165 -4.43 6.15 4.01
C GLY A 165 -3.57 7.09 3.18
N LEU A 166 -3.79 8.39 3.30
CA LEU A 166 -3.03 9.41 2.58
C LEU A 166 -1.56 9.37 3.01
N PRO A 167 -0.61 9.44 2.07
CA PRO A 167 0.80 9.44 2.39
C PRO A 167 1.16 10.57 3.37
N GLY A 168 1.82 10.22 4.47
CA GLY A 168 2.23 11.19 5.49
C GLY A 168 1.15 11.58 6.50
N ILE A 169 -0.10 11.19 6.31
CA ILE A 169 -1.19 11.47 7.24
C ILE A 169 -1.49 10.25 8.09
N GLY A 170 -0.94 10.23 9.31
CA GLY A 170 -1.29 9.28 10.35
C GLY A 170 -2.47 9.77 11.21
N PRO A 171 -2.91 8.97 12.21
CA PRO A 171 -4.03 9.34 13.08
C PRO A 171 -3.87 10.69 13.78
N GLU A 172 -2.69 11.00 14.32
CA GLU A 172 -2.39 12.26 15.00
C GLU A 172 -2.52 13.47 14.06
N LEU A 173 -2.01 13.35 12.85
CA LEU A 173 -2.09 14.43 11.88
C LEU A 173 -3.49 14.56 11.28
N ALA A 174 -4.22 13.46 11.11
CA ALA A 174 -5.62 13.48 10.71
C ALA A 174 -6.49 14.20 11.76
N GLU A 175 -6.20 14.03 13.05
CA GLU A 175 -6.86 14.75 14.14
C GLU A 175 -6.57 16.25 14.07
N ALA A 176 -5.30 16.65 13.97
CA ALA A 176 -4.90 18.04 13.86
C ALA A 176 -5.55 18.74 12.65
N VAL A 177 -5.58 18.08 11.49
CA VAL A 177 -6.25 18.59 10.29
C VAL A 177 -7.76 18.71 10.53
N ALA A 178 -8.41 17.68 11.08
CA ALA A 178 -9.85 17.67 11.31
C ALA A 178 -10.29 18.78 12.29
N GLU A 179 -9.52 19.03 13.34
CA GLU A 179 -9.78 20.10 14.32
C GLU A 179 -9.68 21.49 13.68
N ASN A 180 -8.72 21.72 12.82
CA ASN A 180 -8.52 23.01 12.15
C ASN A 180 -9.53 23.26 11.04
N VAL A 181 -9.82 22.24 10.23
CA VAL A 181 -10.75 22.36 9.09
C VAL A 181 -12.21 22.27 9.51
N CYS A 182 -12.51 21.54 10.58
CA CYS A 182 -13.83 21.36 11.19
C CYS A 182 -14.86 20.60 10.35
N SER A 183 -14.76 20.57 9.02
CA SER A 183 -15.70 19.86 8.14
C SER A 183 -15.05 19.44 6.83
N LEU A 184 -15.58 18.37 6.20
CA LEU A 184 -15.15 17.93 4.89
C LEU A 184 -15.42 18.99 3.81
N ASP A 185 -16.56 19.70 3.89
CA ASP A 185 -16.89 20.76 2.94
C ASP A 185 -15.85 21.87 2.94
N LYS A 186 -15.38 22.28 4.13
CA LYS A 186 -14.34 23.29 4.24
C LYS A 186 -13.00 22.78 3.71
N LEU A 187 -12.67 21.52 3.94
CA LEU A 187 -11.47 20.90 3.34
C LEU A 187 -11.57 20.89 1.81
N MET A 188 -12.71 20.49 1.28
CA MET A 188 -12.96 20.48 -0.18
C MET A 188 -12.92 21.89 -0.78
N GLN A 189 -13.42 22.88 -0.05
CA GLN A 189 -13.32 24.30 -0.46
C GLN A 189 -11.86 24.73 -0.54
N LEU A 190 -11.04 24.47 0.47
CA LEU A 190 -9.60 24.77 0.46
C LEU A 190 -8.88 24.14 -0.72
N VAL A 191 -9.24 22.88 -1.06
CA VAL A 191 -8.66 22.18 -2.21
C VAL A 191 -9.16 22.77 -3.53
N SER A 192 -10.43 23.21 -3.63
CA SER A 192 -11.00 23.78 -4.87
C SER A 192 -10.53 25.21 -5.15
N GLU A 193 -10.14 25.93 -4.12
CA GLU A 193 -9.53 27.29 -4.27
C GLU A 193 -8.08 27.23 -4.76
N ARG A 194 -7.58 26.02 -5.02
CA ARG A 194 -6.28 25.79 -5.64
C ARG A 194 -6.25 26.42 -7.02
N ASN A 195 -5.52 27.52 -7.16
CA ASN A 195 -5.21 28.07 -8.47
C ASN A 195 -4.27 27.09 -9.20
N ASP A 196 -4.66 26.66 -10.41
CA ASP A 196 -3.85 25.81 -11.29
C ASP A 196 -2.59 26.54 -11.83
N GLU A 197 -2.49 27.85 -11.60
CA GLU A 197 -1.28 28.62 -11.87
C GLU A 197 -0.24 28.26 -10.81
N CYS A 198 0.69 27.41 -11.20
CA CYS A 198 1.93 27.21 -10.46
C CYS A 198 2.64 28.57 -10.34
N ASP A 199 2.59 29.17 -9.15
CA ASP A 199 3.49 30.25 -8.83
C ASP A 199 4.93 29.73 -8.99
N VAL A 200 5.69 30.32 -9.88
CA VAL A 200 7.10 30.07 -10.03
C VAL A 200 7.89 31.01 -9.12
N ASP A 201 8.96 30.51 -8.53
CA ASP A 201 9.90 31.35 -7.78
C ASP A 201 10.71 32.25 -8.76
N GLU A 202 11.50 33.15 -8.22
CA GLU A 202 12.39 34.05 -8.95
C GLU A 202 13.41 33.35 -9.88
N ASN A 203 13.48 32.03 -9.87
CA ASN A 203 14.33 31.18 -10.71
C ASN A 203 13.53 30.27 -11.67
N ASP A 204 12.26 30.62 -11.95
CA ASP A 204 11.33 29.81 -12.77
C ASP A 204 11.10 28.37 -12.26
N LYS A 205 11.37 28.10 -10.99
CA LYS A 205 11.05 26.80 -10.38
C LYS A 205 9.64 26.86 -9.79
N PRO A 206 8.87 25.75 -9.92
CA PRO A 206 7.57 25.67 -9.29
C PRO A 206 7.68 25.97 -7.79
N ASN A 207 6.99 27.01 -7.34
CA ASN A 207 6.93 27.30 -5.91
C ASN A 207 6.24 26.13 -5.21
N LYS A 208 6.89 25.54 -4.22
CA LYS A 208 6.35 24.43 -3.44
C LYS A 208 5.11 24.84 -2.62
N TYR A 209 4.84 26.13 -2.53
CA TYR A 209 3.79 26.70 -1.70
C TYR A 209 2.82 27.49 -2.58
N ASN A 210 1.68 26.93 -2.94
CA ASN A 210 0.59 27.75 -3.42
C ASN A 210 -0.29 28.19 -2.23
N SER A 211 -1.14 29.20 -2.44
CA SER A 211 -1.97 29.81 -1.38
C SER A 211 -2.93 28.80 -0.71
N ALA A 212 -3.35 27.75 -1.41
CA ALA A 212 -4.21 26.70 -0.85
C ALA A 212 -3.47 25.79 0.13
N ILE A 213 -2.17 25.57 -0.09
CA ILE A 213 -1.31 24.78 0.80
C ILE A 213 -0.95 25.59 2.05
N SER A 214 -0.83 26.93 1.95
CA SER A 214 -0.43 27.78 3.08
C SER A 214 -1.37 27.62 4.29
N GLY A 215 -2.67 27.50 4.07
CA GLY A 215 -3.64 27.26 5.13
C GLY A 215 -3.50 25.91 5.84
N LEU A 216 -2.99 24.88 5.13
CA LEU A 216 -2.73 23.58 5.71
C LEU A 216 -1.38 23.52 6.44
N ILE A 217 -0.38 24.27 5.98
CA ILE A 217 0.96 24.35 6.61
C ILE A 217 0.91 25.06 7.97
N GLU A 218 -0.06 25.92 8.22
CA GLU A 218 -0.26 26.57 9.52
C GLU A 218 -0.68 25.57 10.60
N ILE A 219 -1.13 24.38 10.23
CA ILE A 219 -1.51 23.33 11.17
C ILE A 219 -0.24 22.67 11.72
N GLU A 220 -0.13 22.61 13.04
CA GLU A 220 1.02 21.99 13.72
C GLU A 220 1.24 20.55 13.24
N GLY A 221 2.46 20.25 12.78
CA GLY A 221 2.83 18.94 12.23
C GLY A 221 2.59 18.77 10.73
N VAL A 222 1.86 19.68 10.07
CA VAL A 222 1.68 19.66 8.61
C VAL A 222 2.82 20.42 7.95
N GLY A 223 3.78 19.69 7.38
CA GLY A 223 4.83 20.28 6.56
C GLY A 223 4.45 20.32 5.09
N ALA A 224 5.20 21.07 4.29
CA ALA A 224 5.01 21.22 2.84
C ALA A 224 4.98 19.91 2.03
N THR A 225 5.52 18.83 2.60
CA THR A 225 5.54 17.50 1.95
C THR A 225 4.22 16.75 2.15
N VAL A 226 3.45 17.14 3.17
CA VAL A 226 2.19 16.50 3.56
C VAL A 226 0.99 17.29 3.05
N ALA A 227 1.09 18.61 3.08
CA ALA A 227 0.10 19.53 2.55
C ALA A 227 0.05 19.49 1.03
#